data_3934831f83e1fab69319e7b1b19a6dd9
#
_entry.id   3934831f83e1fab69319e7b1b19a6dd9
#
_cell.length_a   1.000
_cell.length_b   1.000
_cell.length_c   1.000
_cell.angle_alpha   90.00
_cell.angle_beta   90.00
_cell.angle_gamma   90.00
#
_symmetry.space_group_name_H-M   'P 1'
#
loop_
_entity.id
_entity.type
_entity.pdbx_description
1 polymer ?
#
loop_
_entity_poly.entity_id
_entity_poly.type
_entity_poly.pdbx_seq_one_letter_code
_entity_poly.pdbx_strand_id
1 'polypeptide(L)'
;MSISMNSQSALHEVESRCTQERPPRCQSLCPLGLDARAFLGHAAEGRWSDARKQLERYLPLPGLLARVCDHPCEQGCLRGDLGGAVNLHGLEIFCTEHLGVQTRSLPMPRKQKRIAVIGAGLAGLVCVWDLAGKGYPVTVFHEGDPKAQLLSCWPVLAGAGAAALDAEWEALGRRGVRFEQASTDAACLQQAAGEYEGVLLDAGALPELAPAEDGVDAQILHWRDNICCAGWASVTPTGHRFASASRQAGQGRSAARTLERLVAGVSLTAARDTDERSLYTELEGIAPVERVLPVAEVYSEAEARQEAGRCLQCQCLVCVKACVYLQKYKGYPRVYARQMYNNAAIVKGLHLANNLINGCALCGQCEELCPENFSMAELCLSARQDMVERGVMPPSAHEFALEDMEAASGPECALSIRGGEGGWLFFPGCQLAASRGEQVEALYAWLRDALAGQGEFAPGLERGPVSLLLRCCGIPARWGGREELFSRQAQELRQQWEGLGRPRIMAACSSCLSVL
;
A
#
# COMPACT_ATOMS: atom_id res chain seq x y z
N MET A 1 18.49 -5.66 -12.63
CA MET A 1 17.68 -6.87 -12.96
C MET A 1 16.55 -6.43 -13.88
N SER A 2 16.42 -7.00 -15.08
CA SER A 2 15.29 -6.65 -15.95
C SER A 2 13.98 -7.15 -15.31
N ILE A 3 13.03 -6.26 -15.14
CA ILE A 3 11.70 -6.60 -14.62
C ILE A 3 10.90 -7.24 -15.76
N SER A 4 10.97 -8.55 -15.91
CA SER A 4 10.13 -9.27 -16.87
C SER A 4 8.72 -9.40 -16.31
N MET A 5 7.73 -8.74 -16.91
CA MET A 5 6.31 -8.85 -16.53
C MET A 5 5.56 -9.92 -17.35
N ASN A 6 6.22 -11.05 -17.67
CA ASN A 6 5.66 -12.06 -18.56
C ASN A 6 4.65 -13.00 -17.87
N SER A 7 4.41 -12.84 -16.57
CA SER A 7 3.46 -13.63 -15.81
C SER A 7 2.71 -12.81 -14.76
N GLN A 8 1.56 -13.31 -14.32
CA GLN A 8 0.78 -12.68 -13.25
C GLN A 8 1.54 -12.64 -11.91
N SER A 9 2.38 -13.64 -11.63
CA SER A 9 3.21 -13.65 -10.42
C SER A 9 4.29 -12.58 -10.46
N ALA A 10 4.93 -12.35 -11.61
CA ALA A 10 5.90 -11.28 -11.81
C ALA A 10 5.25 -9.89 -11.66
N LEU A 11 4.03 -9.71 -12.19
CA LEU A 11 3.26 -8.50 -11.97
C LEU A 11 3.00 -8.26 -10.47
N HIS A 12 2.56 -9.28 -9.73
CA HIS A 12 2.31 -9.17 -8.29
C HIS A 12 3.57 -8.81 -7.49
N GLU A 13 4.73 -9.34 -7.86
CA GLU A 13 5.99 -8.98 -7.24
C GLU A 13 6.32 -7.49 -7.45
N VAL A 14 6.19 -7.00 -8.68
CA VAL A 14 6.39 -5.58 -9.01
C VAL A 14 5.39 -4.70 -8.27
N GLU A 15 4.10 -5.04 -8.30
CA GLU A 15 3.04 -4.30 -7.63
C GLU A 15 3.27 -4.18 -6.12
N SER A 16 3.77 -5.26 -5.48
CA SER A 16 3.97 -5.32 -4.03
C SER A 16 4.98 -4.30 -3.52
N ARG A 17 5.87 -3.81 -4.37
CA ARG A 17 6.85 -2.77 -4.02
C ARG A 17 6.20 -1.40 -3.84
N CYS A 18 5.07 -1.10 -4.48
CA CYS A 18 4.40 0.18 -4.32
C CYS A 18 3.48 0.18 -3.11
N THR A 19 3.72 1.06 -2.13
CA THR A 19 2.97 1.11 -0.87
C THR A 19 1.63 1.84 -0.98
N GLN A 20 1.34 2.57 -2.06
CA GLN A 20 0.19 3.47 -2.15
C GLN A 20 -1.18 2.80 -1.92
N GLU A 21 -1.32 1.53 -2.25
CA GLU A 21 -2.56 0.78 -2.01
C GLU A 21 -2.57 -0.01 -0.70
N ARG A 22 -1.51 0.06 0.09
CA ARG A 22 -1.48 -0.53 1.42
C ARG A 22 -2.35 0.29 2.39
N PRO A 23 -2.91 -0.32 3.42
CA PRO A 23 -3.65 0.43 4.43
C PRO A 23 -2.73 1.40 5.17
N PRO A 24 -3.22 2.59 5.55
CA PRO A 24 -2.49 3.47 6.44
C PRO A 24 -2.30 2.78 7.81
N ARG A 25 -1.30 3.22 8.57
CA ARG A 25 -0.91 2.59 9.83
C ARG A 25 -2.06 2.45 10.84
N CYS A 26 -2.95 3.44 10.93
CA CYS A 26 -4.15 3.35 11.77
C CYS A 26 -5.11 2.23 11.34
N GLN A 27 -5.27 2.00 10.04
CA GLN A 27 -6.11 0.93 9.52
C GLN A 27 -5.45 -0.46 9.66
N SER A 28 -4.14 -0.57 9.44
CA SER A 28 -3.42 -1.84 9.60
C SER A 28 -3.36 -2.33 11.05
N LEU A 29 -3.34 -1.40 12.01
CA LEU A 29 -3.39 -1.73 13.44
C LEU A 29 -4.81 -2.00 13.96
N CYS A 30 -5.85 -1.61 13.23
CA CYS A 30 -7.22 -1.90 13.59
C CYS A 30 -7.58 -3.36 13.22
N PRO A 31 -7.87 -4.25 14.19
CA PRO A 31 -8.23 -5.64 13.88
C PRO A 31 -9.51 -5.79 13.06
N LEU A 32 -10.34 -4.74 13.02
CA LEU A 32 -11.55 -4.65 12.21
C LEU A 32 -11.29 -3.99 10.84
N GLY A 33 -10.10 -3.41 10.64
CA GLY A 33 -9.69 -2.80 9.38
C GLY A 33 -10.44 -1.50 9.04
N LEU A 34 -10.88 -0.72 10.04
CA LEU A 34 -11.59 0.54 9.83
C LEU A 34 -10.80 1.47 8.90
N ASP A 35 -11.40 1.89 7.80
CA ASP A 35 -10.87 2.97 6.98
C ASP A 35 -11.09 4.33 7.67
N ALA A 36 -10.20 4.63 8.62
CA ALA A 36 -10.23 5.86 9.40
C ALA A 36 -10.06 7.11 8.52
N ARG A 37 -9.37 7.04 7.38
CA ARG A 37 -9.23 8.18 6.46
C ARG A 37 -10.56 8.58 5.87
N ALA A 38 -11.31 7.60 5.34
CA ALA A 38 -12.63 7.86 4.76
C ALA A 38 -13.59 8.36 5.83
N PHE A 39 -13.60 7.74 7.03
CA PHE A 39 -14.41 8.20 8.16
C PHE A 39 -14.11 9.65 8.54
N LEU A 40 -12.85 9.98 8.78
CA LEU A 40 -12.41 11.32 9.18
C LEU A 40 -12.58 12.36 8.06
N GLY A 41 -12.42 11.97 6.79
CA GLY A 41 -12.71 12.83 5.65
C GLY A 41 -14.17 13.26 5.60
N HIS A 42 -15.11 12.32 5.79
CA HIS A 42 -16.54 12.64 5.87
C HIS A 42 -16.88 13.49 7.09
N ALA A 43 -16.30 13.18 8.25
CA ALA A 43 -16.52 13.92 9.49
C ALA A 43 -16.03 15.38 9.40
N ALA A 44 -14.84 15.60 8.83
CA ALA A 44 -14.29 16.95 8.63
C ALA A 44 -15.17 17.84 7.74
N GLU A 45 -15.83 17.23 6.75
CA GLU A 45 -16.77 17.93 5.87
C GLU A 45 -18.18 18.09 6.49
N GLY A 46 -18.43 17.55 7.69
CA GLY A 46 -19.76 17.53 8.33
C GLY A 46 -20.74 16.57 7.71
N ARG A 47 -20.28 15.63 6.86
CA ARG A 47 -21.11 14.59 6.23
C ARG A 47 -21.30 13.39 7.16
N TRP A 48 -21.94 13.64 8.31
CA TRP A 48 -22.06 12.67 9.41
C TRP A 48 -22.80 11.38 8.99
N SER A 49 -23.78 11.48 8.10
CA SER A 49 -24.47 10.30 7.56
C SER A 49 -23.54 9.36 6.81
N ASP A 50 -22.57 9.90 6.04
CA ASP A 50 -21.59 9.11 5.30
C ASP A 50 -20.49 8.61 6.24
N ALA A 51 -20.06 9.42 7.20
CA ALA A 51 -19.16 9.00 8.28
C ALA A 51 -19.76 7.80 9.05
N ARG A 52 -21.04 7.86 9.41
CA ARG A 52 -21.76 6.77 10.10
C ARG A 52 -21.81 5.50 9.26
N LYS A 53 -22.13 5.59 7.97
CA LYS A 53 -22.11 4.42 7.06
C LYS A 53 -20.73 3.79 6.98
N GLN A 54 -19.68 4.63 7.02
CA GLN A 54 -18.31 4.13 7.03
C GLN A 54 -17.98 3.37 8.32
N LEU A 55 -18.41 3.85 9.48
CA LEU A 55 -18.28 3.10 10.73
C LEU A 55 -19.04 1.77 10.67
N GLU A 56 -20.32 1.79 10.30
CA GLU A 56 -21.19 0.59 10.24
C GLU A 56 -20.69 -0.48 9.24
N ARG A 57 -19.95 -0.07 8.22
CA ARG A 57 -19.32 -0.99 7.27
C ARG A 57 -18.22 -1.83 7.90
N TYR A 58 -17.47 -1.25 8.83
CA TYR A 58 -16.30 -1.90 9.43
C TYR A 58 -16.51 -2.32 10.89
N LEU A 59 -17.29 -1.59 11.65
CA LEU A 59 -17.51 -1.87 13.07
C LEU A 59 -18.85 -2.60 13.25
N PRO A 60 -18.82 -3.88 13.68
CA PRO A 60 -20.02 -4.51 14.21
C PRO A 60 -20.36 -3.86 15.56
N LEU A 61 -21.63 -3.70 15.85
CA LEU A 61 -22.08 -3.08 17.10
C LEU A 61 -21.37 -1.74 17.38
N PRO A 62 -21.49 -0.74 16.43
CA PRO A 62 -20.64 0.44 16.46
C PRO A 62 -20.80 1.31 17.71
N GLY A 63 -22.00 1.39 18.29
CA GLY A 63 -22.24 2.14 19.53
C GLY A 63 -21.60 1.50 20.76
N LEU A 64 -21.52 0.17 20.78
CA LEU A 64 -20.80 -0.57 21.81
C LEU A 64 -19.29 -0.43 21.62
N LEU A 65 -18.79 -0.74 20.41
CA LEU A 65 -17.35 -0.71 20.14
C LEU A 65 -16.74 0.68 20.27
N ALA A 66 -17.43 1.73 19.88
CA ALA A 66 -16.95 3.10 20.07
C ALA A 66 -16.60 3.40 21.54
N ARG A 67 -17.22 2.71 22.50
CA ARG A 67 -17.01 2.94 23.95
C ARG A 67 -16.01 2.00 24.61
N VAL A 68 -15.93 0.75 24.15
CA VAL A 68 -15.09 -0.27 24.79
C VAL A 68 -13.74 -0.47 24.08
N CYS A 69 -13.58 0.04 22.85
CA CYS A 69 -12.37 -0.15 22.06
C CYS A 69 -11.16 0.50 22.74
N ASP A 70 -10.05 -0.21 22.76
CA ASP A 70 -8.73 0.26 23.23
C ASP A 70 -7.96 1.09 22.19
N HIS A 71 -8.55 1.36 21.03
CA HIS A 71 -8.12 2.23 19.94
C HIS A 71 -6.63 2.10 19.53
N PRO A 72 -6.16 0.90 19.11
CA PRO A 72 -4.79 0.72 18.63
C PRO A 72 -4.49 1.59 17.39
N CYS A 73 -5.51 2.02 16.67
CA CYS A 73 -5.41 2.96 15.55
C CYS A 73 -4.88 4.35 15.96
N GLU A 74 -5.19 4.84 17.16
CA GLU A 74 -4.64 6.09 17.68
C GLU A 74 -3.15 5.95 18.00
N GLN A 75 -2.73 4.82 18.58
CA GLN A 75 -1.33 4.54 18.87
C GLN A 75 -0.47 4.51 17.59
N GLY A 76 -1.06 4.09 16.47
CA GLY A 76 -0.41 4.08 15.17
C GLY A 76 -0.59 5.35 14.34
N CYS A 77 -1.28 6.36 14.85
CA CYS A 77 -1.55 7.59 14.11
C CYS A 77 -0.28 8.41 13.92
N LEU A 78 0.11 8.66 12.65
CA LEU A 78 1.30 9.45 12.32
C LEU A 78 1.17 10.94 12.73
N ARG A 79 -0.03 11.41 13.08
CA ARG A 79 -0.24 12.73 13.67
C ARG A 79 0.26 12.80 15.12
N GLY A 80 0.55 11.63 15.76
CA GLY A 80 1.02 11.55 17.14
C GLY A 80 2.17 12.51 17.46
N ASP A 81 3.19 12.53 16.60
CA ASP A 81 4.39 13.37 16.74
C ASP A 81 4.17 14.82 16.26
N LEU A 82 3.00 15.13 15.72
CA LEU A 82 2.65 16.42 15.12
C LEU A 82 1.45 17.10 15.82
N GLY A 83 1.45 17.13 17.15
CA GLY A 83 0.41 17.74 17.97
C GLY A 83 -0.62 16.75 18.53
N GLY A 84 -0.25 15.47 18.62
CA GLY A 84 -1.06 14.38 19.17
C GLY A 84 -1.90 13.62 18.14
N ALA A 85 -2.11 12.34 18.38
CA ALA A 85 -2.95 11.48 17.55
C ALA A 85 -4.38 12.05 17.41
N VAL A 86 -5.01 11.80 16.26
CA VAL A 86 -6.43 12.16 16.09
C VAL A 86 -7.28 11.35 17.06
N ASN A 87 -8.20 12.01 17.77
CA ASN A 87 -9.09 11.39 18.76
C ASN A 87 -10.20 10.57 18.08
N LEU A 88 -9.86 9.41 17.53
CA LEU A 88 -10.83 8.53 16.90
C LEU A 88 -11.90 8.06 17.88
N HIS A 89 -11.50 7.73 19.11
CA HIS A 89 -12.42 7.35 20.19
C HIS A 89 -13.54 8.37 20.38
N GLY A 90 -13.19 9.63 20.63
CA GLY A 90 -14.18 10.68 20.83
C GLY A 90 -15.05 10.94 19.59
N LEU A 91 -14.47 10.85 18.40
CA LEU A 91 -15.20 11.04 17.13
C LEU A 91 -16.15 9.87 16.81
N GLU A 92 -15.79 8.64 17.13
CA GLU A 92 -16.67 7.47 17.01
C GLU A 92 -17.86 7.58 17.96
N ILE A 93 -17.64 7.97 19.23
CA ILE A 93 -18.71 8.22 20.19
C ILE A 93 -19.63 9.32 19.66
N PHE A 94 -19.09 10.49 19.30
CA PHE A 94 -19.88 11.59 18.76
C PHE A 94 -20.74 11.15 17.58
N CYS A 95 -20.13 10.47 16.59
CA CYS A 95 -20.83 10.04 15.38
C CYS A 95 -21.95 9.03 15.69
N THR A 96 -21.72 8.13 16.67
CA THR A 96 -22.73 7.12 17.06
C THR A 96 -23.89 7.72 17.85
N GLU A 97 -23.66 8.74 18.65
CA GLU A 97 -24.68 9.45 19.42
C GLU A 97 -25.47 10.47 18.58
N HIS A 98 -24.77 11.25 17.76
CA HIS A 98 -25.37 12.30 16.93
C HIS A 98 -26.45 11.80 15.98
N LEU A 99 -26.27 10.61 15.41
CA LEU A 99 -27.23 10.02 14.45
C LEU A 99 -28.03 8.83 15.01
N GLY A 100 -27.71 8.36 16.20
CA GLY A 100 -28.32 7.16 16.78
C GLY A 100 -28.06 5.89 15.94
N VAL A 101 -28.79 4.82 16.25
CA VAL A 101 -28.66 3.54 15.51
C VAL A 101 -29.43 3.62 14.19
N GLN A 102 -28.71 3.65 13.07
CA GLN A 102 -29.31 3.73 11.73
C GLN A 102 -29.27 2.39 10.96
N THR A 103 -29.39 1.27 11.63
CA THR A 103 -29.40 -0.05 10.97
C THR A 103 -30.64 -0.27 10.11
N ARG A 104 -30.68 0.32 8.92
CA ARG A 104 -31.48 -0.18 7.80
C ARG A 104 -30.65 -1.23 7.03
N SER A 105 -30.43 -2.40 7.64
CA SER A 105 -29.93 -3.53 6.85
C SER A 105 -31.06 -4.04 5.97
N LEU A 106 -30.83 -4.08 4.67
CA LEU A 106 -31.71 -4.84 3.78
C LEU A 106 -31.74 -6.29 4.28
N PRO A 107 -32.93 -6.90 4.41
CA PRO A 107 -33.02 -8.29 4.84
C PRO A 107 -32.32 -9.18 3.82
N MET A 108 -31.23 -9.81 4.24
CA MET A 108 -30.53 -10.81 3.43
C MET A 108 -31.38 -12.09 3.35
N PRO A 109 -31.38 -12.79 2.21
CA PRO A 109 -32.04 -14.09 2.11
C PRO A 109 -31.56 -15.04 3.20
N ARG A 110 -32.50 -15.66 3.91
CA ARG A 110 -32.20 -16.58 5.01
C ARG A 110 -31.49 -17.82 4.47
N LYS A 111 -30.33 -18.13 5.01
CA LYS A 111 -29.56 -19.33 4.69
C LYS A 111 -30.13 -20.54 5.45
N GLN A 112 -29.88 -21.74 4.94
CA GLN A 112 -30.37 -22.98 5.58
C GLN A 112 -29.49 -23.46 6.72
N LYS A 113 -28.18 -23.20 6.64
CA LYS A 113 -27.18 -23.65 7.58
C LYS A 113 -27.26 -22.85 8.88
N ARG A 114 -27.33 -23.54 10.02
CA ARG A 114 -27.47 -22.95 11.36
C ARG A 114 -26.12 -22.89 12.06
N ILE A 115 -25.91 -21.83 12.83
CA ILE A 115 -24.69 -21.64 13.59
C ILE A 115 -25.03 -21.44 15.07
N ALA A 116 -24.29 -22.09 15.95
CA ALA A 116 -24.35 -21.89 17.37
C ALA A 116 -23.19 -21.04 17.89
N VAL A 117 -23.46 -20.22 18.89
CA VAL A 117 -22.43 -19.48 19.63
C VAL A 117 -22.61 -19.82 21.12
N ILE A 118 -21.59 -20.35 21.73
CA ILE A 118 -21.58 -20.73 23.17
C ILE A 118 -20.83 -19.64 23.93
N GLY A 119 -21.58 -18.89 24.74
CA GLY A 119 -21.12 -17.67 25.40
C GLY A 119 -21.51 -16.40 24.66
N ALA A 120 -21.85 -15.35 25.41
CA ALA A 120 -22.29 -14.05 24.89
C ALA A 120 -21.31 -12.91 25.20
N GLY A 121 -20.01 -13.19 25.16
CA GLY A 121 -18.96 -12.19 25.27
C GLY A 121 -18.80 -11.34 23.99
N LEU A 122 -17.85 -10.42 24.00
CA LEU A 122 -17.67 -9.47 22.91
C LEU A 122 -17.33 -10.16 21.58
N ALA A 123 -16.45 -11.17 21.59
CA ALA A 123 -16.08 -11.91 20.38
C ALA A 123 -17.28 -12.69 19.81
N GLY A 124 -18.06 -13.33 20.70
CA GLY A 124 -19.31 -14.01 20.32
C GLY A 124 -20.30 -13.08 19.66
N LEU A 125 -20.57 -11.92 20.26
CA LEU A 125 -21.53 -10.93 19.72
C LEU A 125 -21.07 -10.33 18.38
N VAL A 126 -19.78 -10.08 18.18
CA VAL A 126 -19.23 -9.64 16.89
C VAL A 126 -19.40 -10.71 15.82
N CYS A 127 -19.12 -11.97 16.15
CA CYS A 127 -19.35 -13.11 15.25
C CYS A 127 -20.84 -13.22 14.86
N VAL A 128 -21.72 -13.13 15.85
CA VAL A 128 -23.18 -13.14 15.67
C VAL A 128 -23.63 -12.03 14.73
N TRP A 129 -23.14 -10.81 14.95
CA TRP A 129 -23.49 -9.65 14.11
C TRP A 129 -23.12 -9.87 12.65
N ASP A 130 -21.88 -10.34 12.39
CA ASP A 130 -21.40 -10.56 11.04
C ASP A 130 -22.15 -11.70 10.32
N LEU A 131 -22.41 -12.81 11.02
CA LEU A 131 -23.11 -13.98 10.45
C LEU A 131 -24.63 -13.73 10.25
N ALA A 132 -25.29 -13.12 11.22
CA ALA A 132 -26.70 -12.76 11.09
C ALA A 132 -26.91 -11.71 9.99
N GLY A 133 -25.96 -10.76 9.85
CA GLY A 133 -25.93 -9.80 8.76
C GLY A 133 -25.82 -10.43 7.36
N LYS A 134 -25.30 -11.66 7.28
CA LYS A 134 -25.20 -12.45 6.03
C LYS A 134 -26.34 -13.45 5.86
N GLY A 135 -27.36 -13.41 6.73
CA GLY A 135 -28.56 -14.23 6.67
C GLY A 135 -28.44 -15.62 7.30
N TYR A 136 -27.38 -15.92 8.04
CA TYR A 136 -27.31 -17.18 8.79
C TYR A 136 -28.24 -17.13 10.00
N PRO A 137 -29.03 -18.21 10.27
CA PRO A 137 -29.73 -18.39 11.53
C PRO A 137 -28.69 -18.65 12.63
N VAL A 138 -28.61 -17.76 13.62
CA VAL A 138 -27.65 -17.89 14.73
C VAL A 138 -28.42 -18.05 16.04
N THR A 139 -28.01 -19.04 16.85
CA THR A 139 -28.48 -19.23 18.24
C THR A 139 -27.29 -18.99 19.18
N VAL A 140 -27.50 -18.14 20.18
CA VAL A 140 -26.51 -17.84 21.22
C VAL A 140 -26.97 -18.54 22.52
N PHE A 141 -26.16 -19.45 23.00
CA PHE A 141 -26.37 -20.13 24.31
C PHE A 141 -25.63 -19.36 25.39
N HIS A 142 -26.32 -19.05 26.49
CA HIS A 142 -25.75 -18.27 27.59
C HIS A 142 -26.31 -18.68 28.95
N GLU A 143 -25.54 -18.50 30.01
CA GLU A 143 -25.99 -18.56 31.38
C GLU A 143 -26.31 -17.17 31.91
N GLY A 144 -27.38 -17.05 32.72
CA GLY A 144 -27.77 -15.78 33.30
C GLY A 144 -28.16 -14.70 32.31
N ASP A 145 -27.90 -13.42 32.64
CA ASP A 145 -28.18 -12.28 31.80
C ASP A 145 -26.91 -11.86 31.00
N PRO A 146 -26.89 -12.02 29.67
CA PRO A 146 -25.74 -11.70 28.88
C PRO A 146 -25.42 -10.20 28.83
N LYS A 147 -26.41 -9.30 29.00
CA LYS A 147 -26.15 -7.86 29.13
C LYS A 147 -25.44 -7.56 30.46
N ALA A 148 -25.88 -8.16 31.56
CA ALA A 148 -25.21 -8.00 32.86
C ALA A 148 -23.77 -8.50 32.82
N GLN A 149 -23.51 -9.59 32.10
CA GLN A 149 -22.16 -10.12 31.90
C GLN A 149 -21.27 -9.13 31.13
N LEU A 150 -21.79 -8.52 30.04
CA LEU A 150 -21.06 -7.48 29.29
C LEU A 150 -20.76 -6.26 30.15
N LEU A 151 -21.73 -5.78 30.94
CA LEU A 151 -21.56 -4.64 31.85
C LEU A 151 -20.52 -4.92 32.93
N SER A 152 -20.44 -6.17 33.40
CA SER A 152 -19.41 -6.61 34.36
C SER A 152 -17.99 -6.55 33.72
N CYS A 153 -17.86 -7.01 32.47
CA CYS A 153 -16.59 -6.98 31.75
C CYS A 153 -16.21 -5.56 31.30
N TRP A 154 -17.20 -4.73 30.96
CA TRP A 154 -17.04 -3.40 30.39
C TRP A 154 -17.90 -2.37 31.12
N PRO A 155 -17.50 -1.93 32.35
CA PRO A 155 -18.29 -1.00 33.18
C PRO A 155 -18.58 0.35 32.50
N VAL A 156 -17.76 0.76 31.52
CA VAL A 156 -17.96 1.98 30.72
C VAL A 156 -19.27 1.96 29.92
N LEU A 157 -19.87 0.81 29.70
CA LEU A 157 -21.17 0.67 29.06
C LEU A 157 -22.36 1.00 30.00
N ALA A 158 -22.13 1.17 31.30
CA ALA A 158 -23.14 1.68 32.21
C ALA A 158 -23.40 3.19 31.97
N GLY A 159 -24.56 3.67 32.35
CA GLY A 159 -24.92 5.08 32.16
C GLY A 159 -25.18 5.44 30.68
N ALA A 160 -24.44 6.38 30.10
CA ALA A 160 -24.61 6.82 28.72
C ALA A 160 -24.46 5.70 27.69
N GLY A 161 -23.67 4.66 28.01
CA GLY A 161 -23.50 3.48 27.14
C GLY A 161 -24.68 2.51 27.11
N ALA A 162 -25.55 2.52 28.13
CA ALA A 162 -26.66 1.57 28.25
C ALA A 162 -27.67 1.68 27.12
N ALA A 163 -28.00 2.90 26.71
CA ALA A 163 -28.92 3.13 25.58
C ALA A 163 -28.39 2.59 24.25
N ALA A 164 -27.07 2.73 24.00
CA ALA A 164 -26.44 2.16 22.81
C ALA A 164 -26.45 0.62 22.87
N LEU A 165 -26.14 0.03 24.02
CA LEU A 165 -26.19 -1.42 24.23
C LEU A 165 -27.61 -1.97 23.96
N ASP A 166 -28.64 -1.33 24.50
CA ASP A 166 -30.04 -1.74 24.28
C ASP A 166 -30.44 -1.67 22.81
N ALA A 167 -30.12 -0.58 22.15
CA ALA A 167 -30.45 -0.39 20.73
C ALA A 167 -29.76 -1.43 19.82
N GLU A 168 -28.52 -1.78 20.10
CA GLU A 168 -27.77 -2.80 19.33
C GLU A 168 -28.25 -4.21 19.67
N TRP A 169 -28.65 -4.47 20.91
CA TRP A 169 -29.29 -5.73 21.31
C TRP A 169 -30.60 -5.96 20.55
N GLU A 170 -31.44 -4.93 20.46
CA GLU A 170 -32.63 -4.98 19.64
C GLU A 170 -32.32 -5.18 18.15
N ALA A 171 -31.22 -4.59 17.66
CA ALA A 171 -30.78 -4.78 16.29
C ALA A 171 -30.38 -6.22 15.99
N LEU A 172 -29.76 -6.93 16.95
CA LEU A 172 -29.48 -8.37 16.85
C LEU A 172 -30.79 -9.18 16.77
N GLY A 173 -31.78 -8.86 17.61
CA GLY A 173 -33.11 -9.48 17.58
C GLY A 173 -33.80 -9.29 16.22
N ARG A 174 -33.76 -8.06 15.65
CA ARG A 174 -34.32 -7.77 14.32
C ARG A 174 -33.62 -8.54 13.18
N ARG A 175 -32.36 -8.96 13.38
CA ARG A 175 -31.63 -9.83 12.43
C ARG A 175 -31.97 -11.31 12.60
N GLY A 176 -32.89 -11.66 13.53
CA GLY A 176 -33.33 -13.03 13.79
C GLY A 176 -32.38 -13.86 14.64
N VAL A 177 -31.48 -13.23 15.39
CA VAL A 177 -30.66 -13.91 16.38
C VAL A 177 -31.51 -14.42 17.53
N ARG A 178 -31.32 -15.66 17.95
CA ARG A 178 -31.98 -16.24 19.11
C ARG A 178 -31.01 -16.31 20.28
N PHE A 179 -31.46 -15.89 21.45
CA PHE A 179 -30.74 -16.04 22.70
C PHE A 179 -31.46 -17.11 23.53
N GLU A 180 -30.75 -18.18 23.86
CA GLU A 180 -31.29 -19.32 24.59
C GLU A 180 -30.51 -19.50 25.90
N GLN A 181 -31.23 -19.45 27.00
CA GLN A 181 -30.63 -19.71 28.33
C GLN A 181 -30.41 -21.20 28.50
N ALA A 182 -29.16 -21.63 28.70
CA ALA A 182 -28.77 -23.00 28.88
C ALA A 182 -27.52 -23.08 29.77
N SER A 183 -27.21 -24.24 30.32
CA SER A 183 -25.87 -24.48 30.87
C SER A 183 -24.85 -24.45 29.77
N THR A 184 -23.82 -23.64 29.94
CA THR A 184 -22.76 -23.45 28.90
C THR A 184 -21.51 -24.26 29.30
N ASP A 185 -21.68 -25.56 29.40
CA ASP A 185 -20.65 -26.55 29.78
C ASP A 185 -20.16 -27.37 28.57
N ALA A 186 -19.27 -28.30 28.81
CA ALA A 186 -18.72 -29.18 27.77
C ALA A 186 -19.79 -30.05 27.08
N ALA A 187 -20.87 -30.40 27.79
CA ALA A 187 -21.98 -31.18 27.23
C ALA A 187 -22.79 -30.35 26.25
N CYS A 188 -23.08 -29.08 26.58
CA CYS A 188 -23.73 -28.11 25.67
C CYS A 188 -22.89 -27.89 24.40
N LEU A 189 -21.57 -27.71 24.55
CA LEU A 189 -20.68 -27.56 23.41
C LEU A 189 -20.70 -28.78 22.48
N GLN A 190 -20.68 -30.00 23.07
CA GLN A 190 -20.72 -31.22 22.28
C GLN A 190 -22.08 -31.43 21.59
N GLN A 191 -23.18 -31.14 22.28
CA GLN A 191 -24.52 -31.17 21.69
C GLN A 191 -24.64 -30.18 20.55
N ALA A 192 -24.20 -28.93 20.71
CA ALA A 192 -24.22 -27.90 19.66
C ALA A 192 -23.38 -28.34 18.44
N ALA A 193 -22.22 -28.97 18.67
CA ALA A 193 -21.39 -29.48 17.58
C ALA A 193 -22.07 -30.59 16.76
N GLY A 194 -22.97 -31.36 17.39
CA GLY A 194 -23.78 -32.39 16.69
C GLY A 194 -25.00 -31.83 15.95
N GLU A 195 -25.56 -30.72 16.41
CA GLU A 195 -26.84 -30.19 15.92
C GLU A 195 -26.71 -29.01 14.95
N TYR A 196 -25.58 -28.29 14.97
CA TYR A 196 -25.32 -27.10 14.16
C TYR A 196 -24.18 -27.36 13.19
N GLU A 197 -24.24 -26.74 12.03
CA GLU A 197 -23.21 -26.90 11.01
C GLU A 197 -21.90 -26.14 11.31
N GLY A 198 -21.95 -25.20 12.25
CA GLY A 198 -20.78 -24.48 12.76
C GLY A 198 -21.02 -24.00 14.17
N VAL A 199 -19.99 -24.00 14.99
CA VAL A 199 -20.05 -23.60 16.40
C VAL A 199 -18.92 -22.63 16.71
N LEU A 200 -19.22 -21.54 17.41
CA LEU A 200 -18.22 -20.70 18.06
C LEU A 200 -18.26 -20.91 19.58
N LEU A 201 -17.10 -21.17 20.18
CA LEU A 201 -16.89 -21.03 21.61
C LEU A 201 -16.27 -19.66 21.90
N ASP A 202 -16.94 -18.87 22.74
CA ASP A 202 -16.43 -17.57 23.19
C ASP A 202 -15.54 -17.73 24.42
N ALA A 203 -14.23 -17.75 24.23
CA ALA A 203 -13.23 -17.88 25.28
C ALA A 203 -13.22 -16.70 26.27
N GLY A 204 -13.73 -15.53 25.86
CA GLY A 204 -13.87 -14.38 26.75
C GLY A 204 -15.00 -14.51 27.75
N ALA A 205 -16.08 -15.20 27.34
CA ALA A 205 -17.21 -15.50 28.20
C ALA A 205 -16.99 -16.78 29.03
N LEU A 206 -16.30 -17.78 28.46
CA LEU A 206 -16.16 -19.15 29.02
C LEU A 206 -14.67 -19.59 28.95
N PRO A 207 -13.78 -18.94 29.71
CA PRO A 207 -12.35 -19.24 29.65
C PRO A 207 -11.99 -20.64 30.12
N GLU A 208 -12.83 -21.26 30.98
CA GLU A 208 -12.65 -22.60 31.52
C GLU A 208 -12.89 -23.72 30.49
N LEU A 209 -13.68 -23.46 29.47
CA LEU A 209 -13.94 -24.40 28.36
C LEU A 209 -13.01 -24.20 27.18
N ALA A 210 -12.38 -23.03 27.09
CA ALA A 210 -11.55 -22.70 25.98
C ALA A 210 -10.23 -23.46 26.00
N PRO A 211 -9.73 -23.93 24.85
CA PRO A 211 -8.36 -24.43 24.74
C PRO A 211 -7.36 -23.29 25.03
N ALA A 212 -6.10 -23.66 25.27
CA ALA A 212 -5.02 -22.69 25.25
C ALA A 212 -4.94 -22.02 23.85
N GLU A 213 -4.62 -20.74 23.81
CA GLU A 213 -4.65 -19.97 22.55
C GLU A 213 -3.66 -20.52 21.50
N ASP A 214 -2.51 -21.03 21.94
CA ASP A 214 -1.50 -21.67 21.10
C ASP A 214 -1.93 -23.03 20.52
N GLY A 215 -2.99 -23.62 21.05
CA GLY A 215 -3.65 -24.82 20.53
C GLY A 215 -4.64 -24.55 19.39
N VAL A 216 -4.79 -23.29 18.96
CA VAL A 216 -5.72 -22.87 17.91
C VAL A 216 -4.97 -22.06 16.85
N ASP A 217 -5.24 -22.32 15.57
CA ASP A 217 -4.64 -21.54 14.49
C ASP A 217 -4.99 -20.06 14.61
N ALA A 218 -3.99 -19.21 14.76
CA ALA A 218 -4.16 -17.78 15.04
C ALA A 218 -4.83 -16.98 13.89
N GLN A 219 -4.74 -17.46 12.65
CA GLN A 219 -5.32 -16.79 11.49
C GLN A 219 -6.79 -17.16 11.28
N ILE A 220 -7.11 -18.43 11.43
CA ILE A 220 -8.44 -18.96 11.11
C ILE A 220 -9.29 -19.22 12.37
N LEU A 221 -8.67 -19.26 13.56
CA LEU A 221 -9.36 -19.52 14.85
C LEU A 221 -10.17 -20.83 14.86
N HIS A 222 -9.81 -21.78 13.99
CA HIS A 222 -10.38 -23.10 13.93
C HIS A 222 -9.73 -23.99 14.99
N TRP A 223 -10.53 -24.61 15.83
CA TRP A 223 -10.04 -25.48 16.89
C TRP A 223 -10.11 -26.96 16.48
N ARG A 224 -11.33 -27.47 16.24
CA ARG A 224 -11.54 -28.86 15.84
C ARG A 224 -12.90 -29.04 15.17
N ASP A 225 -13.06 -30.04 14.36
CA ASP A 225 -14.29 -30.38 13.64
C ASP A 225 -15.00 -29.18 13.04
N ASN A 226 -16.20 -28.85 13.51
CA ASN A 226 -16.97 -27.66 13.11
C ASN A 226 -16.90 -26.54 14.16
N ILE A 227 -15.92 -26.56 15.09
CA ILE A 227 -15.80 -25.63 16.20
C ILE A 227 -14.65 -24.65 15.95
N CYS A 228 -14.97 -23.36 16.02
CA CYS A 228 -14.02 -22.26 16.16
C CYS A 228 -13.97 -21.78 17.63
N CYS A 229 -12.85 -21.19 18.04
CA CYS A 229 -12.71 -20.57 19.34
C CYS A 229 -12.14 -19.17 19.19
N ALA A 230 -12.67 -18.18 19.92
CA ALA A 230 -12.26 -16.78 19.84
C ALA A 230 -12.56 -16.07 21.17
N GLY A 231 -11.94 -14.89 21.39
CA GLY A 231 -12.27 -14.01 22.52
C GLY A 231 -11.27 -14.07 23.67
N TRP A 232 -10.08 -14.65 23.48
CA TRP A 232 -9.06 -14.69 24.56
C TRP A 232 -8.67 -13.29 25.03
N ALA A 233 -8.40 -13.18 26.34
CA ALA A 233 -7.81 -11.99 26.91
C ALA A 233 -6.39 -11.76 26.39
N SER A 234 -6.01 -10.50 26.22
CA SER A 234 -4.63 -10.13 25.93
C SER A 234 -3.73 -10.32 27.14
N VAL A 235 -2.44 -10.59 26.92
CA VAL A 235 -1.44 -10.73 27.97
C VAL A 235 -0.37 -9.66 27.78
N THR A 236 -0.07 -8.91 28.84
CA THR A 236 1.03 -7.94 28.82
C THR A 236 2.39 -8.67 28.82
N PRO A 237 3.49 -8.02 28.42
CA PRO A 237 4.83 -8.59 28.55
C PRO A 237 5.19 -9.02 29.99
N THR A 238 4.54 -8.44 31.00
CA THR A 238 4.69 -8.78 32.42
C THR A 238 3.74 -9.90 32.89
N GLY A 239 2.97 -10.51 31.97
CA GLY A 239 2.09 -11.64 32.26
C GLY A 239 0.71 -11.26 32.78
N HIS A 240 0.36 -9.98 32.90
CA HIS A 240 -0.99 -9.56 33.31
C HIS A 240 -1.99 -9.76 32.17
N ARG A 241 -3.10 -10.42 32.45
CA ARG A 241 -4.22 -10.57 31.51
C ARG A 241 -5.13 -9.35 31.59
N PHE A 242 -5.51 -8.82 30.41
CA PHE A 242 -6.50 -7.75 30.28
C PHE A 242 -7.40 -7.99 29.07
N ALA A 243 -8.64 -7.51 29.16
CA ALA A 243 -9.57 -7.60 28.06
C ALA A 243 -9.28 -6.47 27.04
N SER A 244 -8.73 -6.84 25.86
CA SER A 244 -8.64 -5.90 24.73
C SER A 244 -9.87 -6.06 23.86
N ALA A 245 -10.72 -5.04 23.82
CA ALA A 245 -11.95 -5.06 23.04
C ALA A 245 -11.68 -5.13 21.53
N SER A 246 -10.70 -4.37 21.04
CA SER A 246 -10.31 -4.40 19.62
C SER A 246 -9.85 -5.78 19.18
N ARG A 247 -9.03 -6.46 20.00
CA ARG A 247 -8.56 -7.82 19.73
C ARG A 247 -9.70 -8.83 19.74
N GLN A 248 -10.55 -8.82 20.77
CA GLN A 248 -11.70 -9.74 20.85
C GLN A 248 -12.66 -9.54 19.69
N ALA A 249 -12.93 -8.28 19.29
CA ALA A 249 -13.75 -7.98 18.13
C ALA A 249 -13.12 -8.49 16.83
N GLY A 250 -11.80 -8.31 16.65
CA GLY A 250 -11.05 -8.85 15.51
C GLY A 250 -11.10 -10.38 15.43
N GLN A 251 -10.94 -11.05 16.58
CA GLN A 251 -11.06 -12.50 16.66
C GLN A 251 -12.48 -12.97 16.34
N GLY A 252 -13.51 -12.32 16.87
CA GLY A 252 -14.92 -12.62 16.55
C GLY A 252 -15.22 -12.52 15.05
N ARG A 253 -14.70 -11.49 14.39
CA ARG A 253 -14.81 -11.33 12.93
C ARG A 253 -14.05 -12.39 12.15
N SER A 254 -12.84 -12.74 12.57
CA SER A 254 -12.05 -13.80 11.94
C SER A 254 -12.75 -15.15 12.07
N ALA A 255 -13.29 -15.46 13.25
CA ALA A 255 -14.06 -16.66 13.50
C ALA A 255 -15.34 -16.72 12.64
N ALA A 256 -16.06 -15.60 12.48
CA ALA A 256 -17.22 -15.52 11.60
C ALA A 256 -16.87 -15.87 10.15
N ARG A 257 -15.74 -15.36 9.63
CA ARG A 257 -15.24 -15.73 8.31
C ARG A 257 -14.89 -17.20 8.19
N THR A 258 -14.29 -17.78 9.23
CA THR A 258 -13.94 -19.20 9.26
C THR A 258 -15.19 -20.07 9.26
N LEU A 259 -16.15 -19.77 10.12
CA LEU A 259 -17.43 -20.49 10.16
C LEU A 259 -18.18 -20.41 8.84
N GLU A 260 -18.24 -19.24 8.22
CA GLU A 260 -18.86 -19.08 6.89
C GLU A 260 -18.21 -20.01 5.85
N ARG A 261 -16.89 -20.07 5.81
CA ARG A 261 -16.13 -20.92 4.88
C ARG A 261 -16.28 -22.39 5.19
N LEU A 262 -16.21 -22.74 6.46
CA LEU A 262 -16.37 -24.12 6.93
C LEU A 262 -17.75 -24.65 6.54
N VAL A 263 -18.80 -23.90 6.83
CA VAL A 263 -20.18 -24.25 6.48
C VAL A 263 -20.42 -24.30 4.97
N ALA A 264 -19.68 -23.47 4.19
CA ALA A 264 -19.73 -23.50 2.74
C ALA A 264 -18.85 -24.60 2.11
N GLY A 265 -18.02 -25.30 2.87
CA GLY A 265 -17.11 -26.34 2.38
C GLY A 265 -15.99 -25.81 1.49
N VAL A 266 -15.52 -24.57 1.71
CA VAL A 266 -14.43 -23.95 0.95
C VAL A 266 -13.17 -23.76 1.80
N SER A 267 -12.02 -23.52 1.16
CA SER A 267 -10.74 -23.34 1.83
C SER A 267 -10.79 -22.34 2.97
N LEU A 268 -10.35 -22.71 4.16
CA LEU A 268 -10.31 -21.83 5.33
C LEU A 268 -9.20 -20.79 5.28
N THR A 269 -8.11 -21.07 4.56
CA THR A 269 -6.89 -20.25 4.51
C THR A 269 -6.81 -19.34 3.30
N ALA A 270 -7.53 -19.62 2.21
CA ALA A 270 -7.45 -18.84 0.98
C ALA A 270 -7.75 -17.35 1.22
N ALA A 271 -6.92 -16.47 0.65
CA ALA A 271 -7.02 -15.00 0.75
C ALA A 271 -7.08 -14.47 2.21
N ARG A 272 -6.30 -15.10 3.10
CA ARG A 272 -6.07 -14.64 4.47
C ARG A 272 -4.68 -14.05 4.69
N ASP A 273 -3.83 -14.11 3.67
CA ASP A 273 -2.52 -13.47 3.72
C ASP A 273 -2.70 -11.96 3.93
N THR A 274 -2.28 -11.49 5.08
CA THR A 274 -2.25 -10.06 5.40
C THR A 274 -0.85 -9.55 5.17
N ASP A 275 -0.68 -8.58 4.25
CA ASP A 275 0.56 -7.81 4.19
C ASP A 275 0.61 -6.92 5.44
N GLU A 276 1.47 -7.25 6.40
CA GLU A 276 1.62 -6.51 7.66
C GLU A 276 2.22 -5.11 7.46
N ARG A 277 2.73 -4.84 6.25
CA ARG A 277 3.34 -3.56 5.92
C ARG A 277 2.27 -2.49 5.71
N SER A 278 2.49 -1.34 6.32
CA SER A 278 1.61 -0.19 6.15
C SER A 278 2.05 0.73 5.02
N LEU A 279 1.14 1.61 4.60
CA LEU A 279 1.40 2.71 3.69
C LEU A 279 2.49 3.62 4.24
N TYR A 280 3.50 3.93 3.42
CA TYR A 280 4.45 5.01 3.72
C TYR A 280 3.77 6.37 3.59
N THR A 281 4.09 7.29 4.48
CA THR A 281 3.61 8.69 4.44
C THR A 281 4.77 9.61 4.75
N GLU A 282 5.03 10.55 3.82
CA GLU A 282 6.00 11.62 4.03
C GLU A 282 5.47 12.64 5.04
N LEU A 283 6.24 12.91 6.07
CA LEU A 283 5.88 13.85 7.15
C LEU A 283 6.68 15.15 7.10
N GLU A 284 7.70 15.24 6.26
CA GLU A 284 8.52 16.43 6.14
C GLU A 284 7.69 17.63 5.69
N GLY A 285 7.88 18.76 6.36
CA GLY A 285 7.16 20.01 6.06
C GLY A 285 5.72 20.07 6.57
N ILE A 286 5.21 19.06 7.27
CA ILE A 286 3.87 19.09 7.85
C ILE A 286 3.94 19.80 9.21
N ALA A 287 3.22 20.92 9.34
CA ALA A 287 3.16 21.67 10.60
C ALA A 287 2.40 20.87 11.69
N PRO A 288 2.90 20.90 12.94
CA PRO A 288 2.16 20.41 14.10
C PRO A 288 0.83 21.16 14.27
N VAL A 289 -0.22 20.42 14.63
CA VAL A 289 -1.53 20.98 14.99
C VAL A 289 -2.02 20.26 16.23
N GLU A 290 -2.28 21.01 17.29
CA GLU A 290 -2.68 20.46 18.58
C GLU A 290 -4.02 19.69 18.52
N ARG A 291 -4.12 18.65 19.36
CA ARG A 291 -5.33 17.85 19.50
C ARG A 291 -6.47 18.71 20.03
N VAL A 292 -7.62 18.65 19.38
CA VAL A 292 -8.85 19.29 19.86
C VAL A 292 -9.51 18.33 20.86
N LEU A 293 -9.65 18.78 22.09
CA LEU A 293 -10.38 18.03 23.13
C LEU A 293 -11.79 18.60 23.26
N PRO A 294 -12.80 17.78 23.56
CA PRO A 294 -14.15 18.28 23.81
C PRO A 294 -14.17 19.12 25.10
N VAL A 295 -14.91 20.23 25.06
CA VAL A 295 -15.11 21.09 26.25
C VAL A 295 -16.11 20.43 27.20
N ALA A 296 -17.08 19.70 26.68
CA ALA A 296 -18.03 18.90 27.44
C ALA A 296 -17.59 17.41 27.47
N GLU A 297 -18.43 16.52 27.96
CA GLU A 297 -18.17 15.07 27.99
C GLU A 297 -18.03 14.48 26.57
N VAL A 298 -18.76 15.04 25.60
CA VAL A 298 -18.78 14.63 24.19
C VAL A 298 -18.51 15.87 23.33
N TYR A 299 -17.91 15.69 22.17
CA TYR A 299 -17.68 16.75 21.20
C TYR A 299 -18.98 17.48 20.81
N SER A 300 -18.90 18.80 20.65
CA SER A 300 -19.82 19.53 19.78
C SER A 300 -19.50 19.23 18.30
N GLU A 301 -20.44 19.50 17.40
CA GLU A 301 -20.23 19.27 15.96
C GLU A 301 -19.05 20.09 15.42
N ALA A 302 -18.86 21.32 15.89
CA ALA A 302 -17.76 22.18 15.46
C ALA A 302 -16.39 21.62 15.90
N GLU A 303 -16.26 21.19 17.15
CA GLU A 303 -15.06 20.57 17.68
C GLU A 303 -14.75 19.24 16.98
N ALA A 304 -15.77 18.40 16.75
CA ALA A 304 -15.63 17.14 16.06
C ALA A 304 -15.13 17.32 14.62
N ARG A 305 -15.65 18.30 13.88
CA ARG A 305 -15.17 18.64 12.54
C ARG A 305 -13.74 19.13 12.55
N GLN A 306 -13.39 19.99 13.51
CA GLN A 306 -12.02 20.50 13.66
C GLN A 306 -11.04 19.37 13.98
N GLU A 307 -11.37 18.47 14.92
CA GLU A 307 -10.53 17.33 15.26
C GLU A 307 -10.39 16.37 14.08
N ALA A 308 -11.47 16.04 13.39
CA ALA A 308 -11.43 15.19 12.19
C ALA A 308 -10.58 15.81 11.07
N GLY A 309 -10.60 17.13 10.91
CA GLY A 309 -9.80 17.89 9.94
C GLY A 309 -8.28 17.82 10.18
N ARG A 310 -7.84 17.41 11.38
CA ARG A 310 -6.43 17.18 11.67
C ARG A 310 -5.85 15.95 10.99
N CYS A 311 -6.69 15.05 10.45
CA CYS A 311 -6.24 13.84 9.78
C CYS A 311 -5.33 14.17 8.59
N LEU A 312 -4.14 13.56 8.54
CA LEU A 312 -3.18 13.76 7.45
C LEU A 312 -3.64 13.18 6.11
N GLN A 313 -4.73 12.42 6.08
CA GLN A 313 -5.19 11.68 4.88
C GLN A 313 -4.04 10.90 4.23
N CYS A 314 -3.29 10.16 5.06
CA CYS A 314 -2.05 9.47 4.72
C CYS A 314 -2.06 8.84 3.34
N GLN A 315 -1.06 9.17 2.54
CA GLN A 315 -0.84 8.62 1.19
C GLN A 315 0.65 8.66 0.85
N CYS A 316 1.11 7.69 0.07
CA CYS A 316 2.44 7.72 -0.52
C CYS A 316 2.32 8.30 -1.91
N LEU A 317 2.80 9.41 -2.25
CA LEU A 317 2.81 9.98 -3.60
C LEU A 317 4.12 10.76 -3.82
N VAL A 318 5.20 10.40 -3.11
CA VAL A 318 6.48 11.11 -3.17
C VAL A 318 6.99 11.16 -4.61
N CYS A 319 7.04 10.01 -5.28
CA CYS A 319 7.46 9.92 -6.68
C CYS A 319 6.53 10.68 -7.65
N VAL A 320 5.22 10.72 -7.37
CA VAL A 320 4.25 11.45 -8.21
C VAL A 320 4.43 12.96 -8.06
N LYS A 321 4.65 13.44 -6.83
CA LYS A 321 4.88 14.88 -6.56
C LYS A 321 6.17 15.40 -7.23
N ALA A 322 7.19 14.56 -7.32
CA ALA A 322 8.49 14.94 -7.89
C ALA A 322 8.59 14.77 -9.41
N CYS A 323 7.75 13.95 -10.03
CA CYS A 323 7.85 13.56 -11.42
C CYS A 323 6.75 14.18 -12.30
N VAL A 324 7.11 15.09 -13.20
CA VAL A 324 6.18 15.73 -14.16
C VAL A 324 5.45 14.71 -15.03
N TYR A 325 6.13 13.61 -15.39
CA TYR A 325 5.52 12.52 -16.17
C TYR A 325 4.40 11.84 -15.37
N LEU A 326 4.63 11.46 -14.09
CA LEU A 326 3.62 10.84 -13.25
C LEU A 326 2.44 11.78 -12.95
N GLN A 327 2.72 13.09 -12.78
CA GLN A 327 1.68 14.11 -12.62
C GLN A 327 0.80 14.23 -13.87
N LYS A 328 1.40 14.20 -15.08
CA LYS A 328 0.67 14.26 -16.35
C LYS A 328 -0.35 13.13 -16.47
N TYR A 329 0.02 11.91 -16.12
CA TYR A 329 -0.84 10.73 -16.24
C TYR A 329 -1.74 10.51 -15.02
N LYS A 330 -1.58 11.28 -13.93
CA LYS A 330 -2.42 11.30 -12.73
C LYS A 330 -2.56 9.95 -12.01
N GLY A 331 -1.53 9.12 -12.08
CA GLY A 331 -1.49 7.80 -11.44
C GLY A 331 -0.20 7.58 -10.65
N TYR A 332 -0.04 6.40 -10.11
CA TYR A 332 1.14 5.99 -9.36
C TYR A 332 1.66 4.63 -9.89
N PRO A 333 2.90 4.25 -9.55
CA PRO A 333 3.60 3.14 -10.18
C PRO A 333 2.83 1.82 -10.27
N ARG A 334 2.13 1.43 -9.22
CA ARG A 334 1.33 0.19 -9.20
C ARG A 334 0.25 0.15 -10.27
N VAL A 335 -0.46 1.26 -10.47
CA VAL A 335 -1.48 1.37 -11.53
C VAL A 335 -0.85 1.23 -12.90
N TYR A 336 0.33 1.82 -13.09
CA TYR A 336 1.04 1.76 -14.38
C TYR A 336 1.59 0.37 -14.67
N ALA A 337 2.10 -0.35 -13.66
CA ALA A 337 2.51 -1.73 -13.82
C ALA A 337 1.35 -2.59 -14.36
N ARG A 338 0.15 -2.46 -13.81
CA ARG A 338 -1.06 -3.14 -14.29
C ARG A 338 -1.44 -2.74 -15.72
N GLN A 339 -1.38 -1.43 -16.01
CA GLN A 339 -1.70 -0.93 -17.35
C GLN A 339 -0.72 -1.46 -18.40
N MET A 340 0.58 -1.49 -18.09
CA MET A 340 1.61 -2.03 -18.98
C MET A 340 1.44 -3.53 -19.21
N TYR A 341 1.19 -4.29 -18.13
CA TYR A 341 0.91 -5.72 -18.22
C TYR A 341 -0.31 -6.02 -19.11
N ASN A 342 -1.42 -5.33 -18.85
CA ASN A 342 -2.63 -5.49 -19.65
C ASN A 342 -2.40 -5.06 -21.11
N ASN A 343 -1.66 -3.97 -21.34
CA ASN A 343 -1.32 -3.48 -22.68
C ASN A 343 -0.50 -4.51 -23.49
N ALA A 344 0.42 -5.19 -22.82
CA ALA A 344 1.23 -6.25 -23.45
C ALA A 344 0.40 -7.50 -23.80
N ALA A 345 -0.68 -7.78 -23.06
CA ALA A 345 -1.58 -8.90 -23.29
C ALA A 345 -2.58 -8.68 -24.45
N ILE A 346 -2.73 -7.45 -24.95
CA ILE A 346 -3.66 -7.13 -26.05
C ILE A 346 -3.12 -7.70 -27.37
N VAL A 347 -3.88 -8.62 -28.00
CA VAL A 347 -3.54 -9.18 -29.31
C VAL A 347 -4.11 -8.34 -30.44
N LYS A 348 -5.34 -7.85 -30.29
CA LYS A 348 -6.01 -6.96 -31.27
C LYS A 348 -6.74 -5.87 -30.49
N GLY A 349 -6.41 -4.59 -30.79
CA GLY A 349 -7.05 -3.46 -30.12
C GLY A 349 -6.12 -2.27 -29.94
N LEU A 350 -6.57 -1.29 -29.16
CA LEU A 350 -5.83 -0.07 -28.90
C LEU A 350 -4.86 -0.27 -27.72
N HIS A 351 -3.57 -0.10 -27.99
CA HIS A 351 -2.52 -0.13 -26.99
C HIS A 351 -2.38 1.24 -26.32
N LEU A 352 -3.33 1.60 -25.44
CA LEU A 352 -3.43 2.93 -24.85
C LEU A 352 -2.24 3.30 -23.96
N ALA A 353 -1.55 2.30 -23.37
CA ALA A 353 -0.37 2.53 -22.55
C ALA A 353 0.91 2.82 -23.36
N ASN A 354 0.91 2.72 -24.68
CA ASN A 354 2.11 2.99 -25.49
C ASN A 354 2.69 4.38 -25.25
N ASN A 355 1.85 5.42 -25.15
CA ASN A 355 2.31 6.77 -24.85
C ASN A 355 2.89 6.89 -23.43
N LEU A 356 2.30 6.19 -22.48
CA LEU A 356 2.81 6.09 -21.12
C LEU A 356 4.18 5.42 -21.11
N ILE A 357 4.31 4.24 -21.75
CA ILE A 357 5.56 3.46 -21.80
C ILE A 357 6.68 4.29 -22.45
N ASN A 358 6.41 4.96 -23.57
CA ASN A 358 7.40 5.68 -24.35
C ASN A 358 7.65 7.12 -23.87
N GLY A 359 6.81 7.67 -22.97
CA GLY A 359 6.95 9.03 -22.46
C GLY A 359 7.86 9.19 -21.25
N CYS A 360 8.30 8.11 -20.59
CA CYS A 360 9.20 8.16 -19.44
C CYS A 360 10.62 8.53 -19.89
N ALA A 361 11.27 9.48 -19.20
CA ALA A 361 12.66 9.89 -19.49
C ALA A 361 13.72 8.91 -18.96
N LEU A 362 13.33 7.86 -18.24
CA LEU A 362 14.22 6.86 -17.63
C LEU A 362 15.29 7.46 -16.68
N CYS A 363 14.98 8.58 -16.03
CA CYS A 363 15.96 9.32 -15.21
C CYS A 363 16.25 8.70 -13.82
N GLY A 364 15.46 7.73 -13.34
CA GLY A 364 15.64 7.06 -12.05
C GLY A 364 15.16 7.85 -10.83
N GLN A 365 14.82 9.15 -10.93
CA GLN A 365 14.43 9.98 -9.77
C GLN A 365 13.31 9.37 -8.91
N CYS A 366 12.34 8.68 -9.53
CA CYS A 366 11.25 8.04 -8.81
C CYS A 366 11.72 6.90 -7.90
N GLU A 367 12.80 6.22 -8.27
CA GLU A 367 13.44 5.14 -7.50
C GLU A 367 14.19 5.69 -6.30
N GLU A 368 15.02 6.72 -6.50
CA GLU A 368 15.78 7.39 -5.44
C GLU A 368 14.88 7.96 -4.32
N LEU A 369 13.69 8.44 -4.69
CA LEU A 369 12.73 9.01 -3.75
C LEU A 369 11.80 7.95 -3.13
N CYS A 370 11.76 6.74 -3.68
CA CYS A 370 10.82 5.72 -3.25
C CYS A 370 11.33 4.98 -2.00
N PRO A 371 10.57 4.90 -0.90
CA PRO A 371 10.99 4.16 0.29
C PRO A 371 11.20 2.65 0.05
N GLU A 372 10.65 2.12 -1.06
CA GLU A 372 10.73 0.72 -1.46
C GLU A 372 11.52 0.54 -2.78
N ASN A 373 12.25 1.56 -3.21
CA ASN A 373 13.08 1.55 -4.43
C ASN A 373 12.31 1.08 -5.68
N PHE A 374 11.08 1.56 -5.87
CA PHE A 374 10.29 1.24 -7.05
C PHE A 374 10.74 2.07 -8.25
N SER A 375 11.31 1.42 -9.26
CA SER A 375 11.79 2.07 -10.47
C SER A 375 10.75 2.06 -11.61
N MET A 376 10.15 3.22 -11.88
CA MET A 376 9.36 3.40 -13.11
C MET A 376 10.23 3.38 -14.36
N ALA A 377 11.50 3.77 -14.23
CA ALA A 377 12.46 3.76 -15.34
C ALA A 377 12.73 2.34 -15.82
N GLU A 378 13.03 1.41 -14.89
CA GLU A 378 13.21 0.00 -15.23
C GLU A 378 11.93 -0.62 -15.82
N LEU A 379 10.77 -0.31 -15.24
CA LEU A 379 9.49 -0.82 -15.72
C LEU A 379 9.20 -0.37 -17.16
N CYS A 380 9.37 0.92 -17.47
CA CYS A 380 9.19 1.45 -18.82
C CYS A 380 10.23 0.91 -19.80
N LEU A 381 11.49 0.78 -19.37
CA LEU A 381 12.56 0.24 -20.22
C LEU A 381 12.28 -1.22 -20.59
N SER A 382 11.93 -2.05 -19.61
CA SER A 382 11.58 -3.45 -19.83
C SER A 382 10.37 -3.60 -20.78
N ALA A 383 9.34 -2.77 -20.60
CA ALA A 383 8.20 -2.75 -21.52
C ALA A 383 8.59 -2.34 -22.94
N ARG A 384 9.52 -1.38 -23.11
CA ARG A 384 10.05 -0.98 -24.44
C ARG A 384 10.84 -2.12 -25.09
N GLN A 385 11.66 -2.82 -24.32
CA GLN A 385 12.42 -3.99 -24.79
C GLN A 385 11.49 -5.09 -25.28
N ASP A 386 10.46 -5.47 -24.50
CA ASP A 386 9.44 -6.44 -24.91
C ASP A 386 8.71 -6.00 -26.20
N MET A 387 8.36 -4.71 -26.31
CA MET A 387 7.71 -4.18 -27.52
C MET A 387 8.61 -4.25 -28.76
N VAL A 388 9.92 -4.02 -28.63
CA VAL A 388 10.90 -4.15 -29.72
C VAL A 388 11.07 -5.61 -30.11
N GLU A 389 11.28 -6.50 -29.14
CA GLU A 389 11.46 -7.93 -29.33
C GLU A 389 10.25 -8.57 -30.06
N ARG A 390 9.04 -8.16 -29.68
CA ARG A 390 7.80 -8.63 -30.30
C ARG A 390 7.43 -7.91 -31.60
N GLY A 391 8.21 -6.92 -32.03
CA GLY A 391 7.93 -6.15 -33.25
C GLY A 391 6.68 -5.27 -33.18
N VAL A 392 6.23 -4.87 -31.96
CA VAL A 392 5.02 -4.06 -31.71
C VAL A 392 5.32 -2.66 -31.23
N MET A 393 6.59 -2.24 -31.22
CA MET A 393 6.98 -0.87 -30.91
C MET A 393 6.38 0.07 -31.98
N PRO A 394 5.68 1.18 -31.59
CA PRO A 394 5.19 2.15 -32.54
C PRO A 394 6.32 2.70 -33.43
N PRO A 395 6.19 2.76 -34.76
CA PRO A 395 7.26 3.19 -35.67
C PRO A 395 7.85 4.55 -35.35
N SER A 396 7.01 5.52 -34.97
CA SER A 396 7.43 6.89 -34.63
C SER A 396 8.01 7.04 -33.22
N ALA A 397 7.91 5.99 -32.38
CA ALA A 397 8.46 6.06 -31.03
C ALA A 397 9.99 6.02 -31.09
N HIS A 398 10.64 7.06 -30.56
CA HIS A 398 12.10 7.23 -30.52
C HIS A 398 12.79 7.36 -31.89
N GLU A 399 12.06 7.37 -33.02
CA GLU A 399 12.59 7.38 -34.39
C GLU A 399 13.60 8.52 -34.59
N PHE A 400 13.19 9.75 -34.31
CA PHE A 400 14.06 10.93 -34.48
C PHE A 400 15.39 10.81 -33.72
N ALA A 401 15.36 10.35 -32.44
CA ALA A 401 16.57 10.21 -31.64
C ALA A 401 17.47 9.05 -32.12
N LEU A 402 16.90 8.04 -32.74
CA LEU A 402 17.65 6.93 -33.33
C LEU A 402 18.32 7.34 -34.62
N GLU A 403 17.63 8.09 -35.50
CA GLU A 403 18.20 8.65 -36.72
C GLU A 403 19.34 9.64 -36.43
N ASP A 404 19.15 10.55 -35.47
CA ASP A 404 20.21 11.45 -35.00
C ASP A 404 21.43 10.68 -34.46
N MET A 405 21.19 9.59 -33.73
CA MET A 405 22.26 8.75 -33.22
C MET A 405 23.05 8.08 -34.35
N GLU A 406 22.36 7.53 -35.34
CA GLU A 406 22.96 6.87 -36.48
C GLU A 406 23.75 7.89 -37.34
N ALA A 407 23.18 9.04 -37.65
CA ALA A 407 23.86 10.12 -38.34
C ALA A 407 25.11 10.60 -37.59
N ALA A 408 25.01 10.86 -36.29
CA ALA A 408 26.14 11.32 -35.48
C ALA A 408 27.25 10.26 -35.30
N SER A 409 26.96 8.99 -35.56
CA SER A 409 27.94 7.89 -35.53
C SER A 409 28.42 7.48 -36.91
N GLY A 410 27.82 8.03 -37.96
CA GLY A 410 28.14 7.77 -39.36
C GLY A 410 29.41 8.46 -39.84
N PRO A 411 29.91 8.10 -41.04
CA PRO A 411 31.19 8.57 -41.57
C PRO A 411 31.24 10.09 -41.87
N GLU A 412 30.08 10.71 -42.02
CA GLU A 412 30.00 12.16 -42.34
C GLU A 412 30.09 13.04 -41.08
N CYS A 413 29.70 12.52 -39.91
CA CYS A 413 29.64 13.28 -38.66
C CYS A 413 30.63 12.78 -37.60
N ALA A 414 31.01 11.50 -37.63
CA ALA A 414 31.95 10.94 -36.65
C ALA A 414 33.39 11.39 -37.00
N LEU A 415 34.10 11.91 -35.98
CA LEU A 415 35.48 12.36 -36.10
C LEU A 415 36.32 11.89 -34.90
N SER A 416 37.51 11.35 -35.19
CA SER A 416 38.48 11.00 -34.14
C SER A 416 39.81 11.73 -34.43
N ILE A 417 40.23 12.54 -33.48
CA ILE A 417 41.52 13.24 -33.52
C ILE A 417 42.36 12.70 -32.37
N ARG A 418 43.54 12.14 -32.69
CA ARG A 418 44.49 11.65 -31.70
C ARG A 418 45.41 12.79 -31.25
N GLY A 419 45.46 13.11 -29.98
CA GLY A 419 46.29 14.14 -29.39
C GLY A 419 47.69 13.66 -29.03
N GLY A 420 47.89 12.34 -28.78
CA GLY A 420 49.13 11.70 -28.35
C GLY A 420 48.85 10.39 -27.62
N GLU A 421 49.88 9.76 -27.04
CA GLU A 421 49.74 8.58 -26.21
C GLU A 421 49.35 8.96 -24.77
N GLY A 422 48.37 8.25 -24.21
CA GLY A 422 47.82 8.55 -22.88
C GLY A 422 47.01 9.88 -22.86
N GLY A 423 46.99 10.52 -21.68
CA GLY A 423 46.32 11.82 -21.51
C GLY A 423 44.79 11.73 -21.46
N TRP A 424 44.12 12.61 -22.15
CA TRP A 424 42.69 12.84 -22.04
C TRP A 424 41.94 12.63 -23.36
N LEU A 425 40.70 12.18 -23.28
CA LEU A 425 39.74 12.19 -24.37
C LEU A 425 38.65 13.20 -24.06
N PHE A 426 38.50 14.21 -24.87
CA PHE A 426 37.33 15.07 -24.85
C PHE A 426 36.21 14.42 -25.68
N PHE A 427 35.08 14.09 -25.00
CA PHE A 427 33.89 13.51 -25.58
C PHE A 427 32.69 14.44 -25.35
N PRO A 428 32.42 15.39 -26.24
CA PRO A 428 31.34 16.38 -26.07
C PRO A 428 29.94 15.77 -26.19
N GLY A 429 29.81 14.58 -26.81
CA GLY A 429 28.53 13.98 -27.17
C GLY A 429 27.91 14.61 -28.44
N CYS A 430 26.96 13.89 -29.03
CA CYS A 430 26.35 14.24 -30.33
C CYS A 430 25.57 15.57 -30.29
N GLN A 431 24.76 15.79 -29.26
CA GLN A 431 23.88 16.97 -29.16
C GLN A 431 24.65 18.29 -29.02
N LEU A 432 25.73 18.31 -28.22
CA LEU A 432 26.55 19.49 -28.05
C LEU A 432 27.33 19.79 -29.34
N ALA A 433 27.90 18.76 -29.97
CA ALA A 433 28.62 18.89 -31.22
C ALA A 433 27.71 19.42 -32.36
N ALA A 434 26.48 18.91 -32.49
CA ALA A 434 25.54 19.33 -33.52
C ALA A 434 24.98 20.74 -33.28
N SER A 435 24.70 21.14 -32.05
CA SER A 435 24.04 22.41 -31.74
C SER A 435 25.01 23.57 -31.46
N ARG A 436 26.25 23.28 -31.08
CA ARG A 436 27.24 24.22 -30.58
C ARG A 436 28.68 23.87 -31.07
N GLY A 437 28.83 23.56 -32.37
CA GLY A 437 30.10 23.10 -32.94
C GLY A 437 31.28 24.07 -32.69
N GLU A 438 31.07 25.39 -32.90
CA GLU A 438 32.09 26.40 -32.63
C GLU A 438 32.56 26.40 -31.16
N GLN A 439 31.64 26.22 -30.21
CA GLN A 439 31.97 26.13 -28.78
C GLN A 439 32.74 24.85 -28.47
N VAL A 440 32.40 23.74 -29.13
CA VAL A 440 33.13 22.47 -28.97
C VAL A 440 34.55 22.63 -29.50
N GLU A 441 34.76 23.26 -30.64
CA GLU A 441 36.07 23.54 -31.22
C GLU A 441 36.91 24.44 -30.28
N ALA A 442 36.32 25.55 -29.85
CA ALA A 442 36.96 26.47 -28.92
C ALA A 442 37.34 25.81 -27.59
N LEU A 443 36.43 24.98 -27.03
CA LEU A 443 36.70 24.24 -25.78
C LEU A 443 37.78 23.18 -25.97
N TYR A 444 37.78 22.46 -27.09
CA TYR A 444 38.82 21.50 -27.41
C TYR A 444 40.19 22.17 -27.54
N ALA A 445 40.28 23.31 -28.25
CA ALA A 445 41.51 24.09 -28.38
C ALA A 445 42.00 24.55 -27.00
N TRP A 446 41.13 25.09 -26.18
CA TRP A 446 41.47 25.51 -24.82
C TRP A 446 41.93 24.35 -23.92
N LEU A 447 41.26 23.21 -23.95
CA LEU A 447 41.64 22.00 -23.17
C LEU A 447 43.05 21.53 -23.58
N ARG A 448 43.31 21.50 -24.87
CA ARG A 448 44.62 21.10 -25.43
C ARG A 448 45.75 22.01 -24.93
N ASP A 449 45.55 23.33 -24.98
CA ASP A 449 46.55 24.30 -24.56
C ASP A 449 46.76 24.31 -23.02
N ALA A 450 45.66 24.24 -22.26
CA ALA A 450 45.68 24.22 -20.81
C ALA A 450 46.34 22.96 -20.24
N LEU A 451 46.08 21.79 -20.84
CA LEU A 451 46.66 20.52 -20.41
C LEU A 451 48.09 20.26 -20.95
N ALA A 452 48.51 21.01 -21.99
CA ALA A 452 49.90 21.04 -22.46
C ALA A 452 50.85 21.82 -21.53
N GLY A 453 50.32 22.53 -20.53
CA GLY A 453 51.16 23.24 -19.54
C GLY A 453 51.34 24.74 -19.80
N GLN A 454 50.53 25.34 -20.69
CA GLN A 454 50.63 26.76 -21.06
C GLN A 454 49.64 27.67 -20.32
N GLY A 455 48.88 27.18 -19.31
CA GLY A 455 47.90 27.96 -18.58
C GLY A 455 47.67 27.51 -17.16
N GLU A 456 46.93 28.31 -16.34
CA GLU A 456 46.37 27.89 -15.06
C GLU A 456 45.29 26.84 -15.26
N PHE A 457 45.46 25.66 -14.68
CA PHE A 457 44.46 24.60 -14.73
C PHE A 457 44.08 24.14 -13.32
N ALA A 458 42.90 23.51 -13.20
CA ALA A 458 42.36 23.09 -11.90
C ALA A 458 43.37 22.21 -11.10
N PRO A 459 43.60 22.46 -9.80
CA PRO A 459 44.49 21.68 -8.97
C PRO A 459 44.08 20.19 -8.98
N GLY A 460 45.06 19.29 -9.20
CA GLY A 460 44.83 17.84 -9.13
C GLY A 460 44.55 17.13 -10.45
N LEU A 461 44.43 17.85 -11.60
CA LEU A 461 44.34 17.23 -12.92
C LEU A 461 45.74 17.00 -13.50
N GLU A 462 46.01 15.74 -13.90
CA GLU A 462 47.28 15.40 -14.57
C GLU A 462 47.33 16.02 -15.96
N ARG A 463 48.47 16.58 -16.31
CA ARG A 463 48.73 17.13 -17.65
C ARG A 463 48.94 16.02 -18.68
N GLY A 464 48.60 16.27 -19.90
CA GLY A 464 48.78 15.31 -20.99
C GLY A 464 48.07 15.75 -22.29
N PRO A 465 48.34 15.03 -23.37
CA PRO A 465 47.69 15.30 -24.66
C PRO A 465 46.20 15.10 -24.59
N VAL A 466 45.47 15.88 -25.39
CA VAL A 466 43.99 15.79 -25.47
C VAL A 466 43.58 15.27 -26.83
N SER A 467 42.94 14.12 -26.85
CA SER A 467 42.27 13.57 -28.04
C SER A 467 40.82 14.05 -28.10
N LEU A 468 40.21 14.08 -29.28
CA LEU A 468 38.80 14.43 -29.51
C LEU A 468 38.10 13.25 -30.17
N LEU A 469 36.90 12.92 -29.67
CA LEU A 469 36.02 11.93 -30.32
C LEU A 469 34.61 12.51 -30.45
N LEU A 470 34.20 12.76 -31.70
CA LEU A 470 32.84 13.18 -32.05
C LEU A 470 32.07 11.97 -32.55
N ARG A 471 31.07 11.54 -31.79
CA ARG A 471 30.07 10.55 -32.15
C ARG A 471 28.98 10.47 -31.06
N CYS A 472 27.93 9.72 -31.34
CA CYS A 472 26.95 9.38 -30.29
C CYS A 472 27.46 8.24 -29.38
N CYS A 473 27.11 8.30 -28.10
CA CYS A 473 27.40 7.23 -27.13
C CYS A 473 26.48 6.00 -27.27
N GLY A 474 25.42 6.07 -28.08
CA GLY A 474 24.47 4.99 -28.32
C GLY A 474 23.29 4.95 -27.35
N ILE A 475 23.23 5.80 -26.32
CA ILE A 475 22.17 5.78 -25.30
C ILE A 475 20.74 5.90 -25.87
N PRO A 476 20.43 6.61 -27.00
CA PRO A 476 19.10 6.62 -27.58
C PRO A 476 18.58 5.23 -27.95
N ALA A 477 19.46 4.32 -28.38
CA ALA A 477 19.08 2.94 -28.66
C ALA A 477 18.59 2.23 -27.40
N ARG A 478 19.31 2.37 -26.28
CA ARG A 478 18.90 1.83 -24.98
C ARG A 478 17.57 2.44 -24.52
N TRP A 479 17.40 3.76 -24.59
CA TRP A 479 16.14 4.42 -24.25
C TRP A 479 14.97 3.96 -25.12
N GLY A 480 15.21 3.63 -26.38
CA GLY A 480 14.23 3.06 -27.29
C GLY A 480 13.95 1.56 -27.08
N GLY A 481 14.60 0.91 -26.09
CA GLY A 481 14.47 -0.53 -25.84
C GLY A 481 15.23 -1.42 -26.84
N ARG A 482 16.13 -0.86 -27.66
CA ARG A 482 16.88 -1.56 -28.71
C ARG A 482 18.25 -2.00 -28.17
N GLU A 483 18.26 -2.99 -27.30
CA GLU A 483 19.45 -3.43 -26.55
C GLU A 483 20.58 -3.93 -27.45
N GLU A 484 20.26 -4.66 -28.53
CA GLU A 484 21.26 -5.15 -29.48
C GLU A 484 21.95 -3.99 -30.24
N LEU A 485 21.16 -2.97 -30.63
CA LEU A 485 21.69 -1.78 -31.27
C LEU A 485 22.58 -0.98 -30.30
N PHE A 486 22.15 -0.84 -29.06
CA PHE A 486 22.93 -0.19 -28.01
C PHE A 486 24.26 -0.91 -27.76
N SER A 487 24.22 -2.23 -27.60
CA SER A 487 25.43 -3.05 -27.37
C SER A 487 26.44 -2.91 -28.51
N ARG A 488 25.98 -2.90 -29.75
CA ARG A 488 26.81 -2.69 -30.92
C ARG A 488 27.46 -1.29 -30.90
N GLN A 489 26.69 -0.24 -30.67
CA GLN A 489 27.19 1.14 -30.57
C GLN A 489 28.19 1.34 -29.44
N ALA A 490 27.94 0.74 -28.29
CA ALA A 490 28.86 0.76 -27.14
C ALA A 490 30.17 0.01 -27.41
N GLN A 491 30.09 -1.11 -28.11
CA GLN A 491 31.27 -1.88 -28.52
C GLN A 491 32.16 -1.10 -29.50
N GLU A 492 31.56 -0.44 -30.50
CA GLU A 492 32.28 0.42 -31.45
C GLU A 492 32.94 1.61 -30.75
N LEU A 493 32.23 2.27 -29.85
CA LEU A 493 32.77 3.36 -29.04
C LEU A 493 33.96 2.90 -28.20
N ARG A 494 33.85 1.74 -27.58
CA ARG A 494 34.94 1.15 -26.80
C ARG A 494 36.17 0.83 -27.66
N GLN A 495 35.99 0.27 -28.86
CA GLN A 495 37.08 -0.01 -29.80
C GLN A 495 37.80 1.29 -30.22
N GLN A 496 37.08 2.37 -30.47
CA GLN A 496 37.68 3.66 -30.79
C GLN A 496 38.46 4.25 -29.63
N TRP A 497 37.93 4.16 -28.41
CA TRP A 497 38.61 4.58 -27.18
C TRP A 497 39.90 3.75 -26.93
N GLU A 498 39.84 2.44 -27.15
CA GLU A 498 41.04 1.56 -27.06
C GLU A 498 42.06 1.89 -28.12
N GLY A 499 41.60 2.20 -29.36
CA GLY A 499 42.46 2.65 -30.46
C GLY A 499 43.16 3.99 -30.20
N LEU A 500 42.62 4.83 -29.35
CA LEU A 500 43.23 6.07 -28.87
C LEU A 500 44.23 5.86 -27.70
N GLY A 501 44.44 4.64 -27.26
CA GLY A 501 45.36 4.32 -26.17
C GLY A 501 44.74 4.39 -24.77
N ARG A 502 43.42 4.28 -24.67
CA ARG A 502 42.63 4.29 -23.41
C ARG A 502 42.85 5.55 -22.57
N PRO A 503 42.72 6.77 -23.16
CA PRO A 503 42.88 8.01 -22.43
C PRO A 503 41.78 8.18 -21.36
N ARG A 504 42.04 9.02 -20.36
CA ARG A 504 41.00 9.43 -19.40
C ARG A 504 39.93 10.23 -20.11
N ILE A 505 38.65 10.04 -19.74
CA ILE A 505 37.55 10.64 -20.47
C ILE A 505 37.02 11.89 -19.75
N MET A 506 36.87 12.97 -20.49
CA MET A 506 36.11 14.17 -20.13
C MET A 506 34.85 14.20 -20.96
N ALA A 507 33.69 13.86 -20.34
CA ALA A 507 32.41 13.91 -21.01
C ALA A 507 31.68 15.23 -20.69
N ALA A 508 31.15 15.90 -21.72
CA ALA A 508 30.33 17.11 -21.53
C ALA A 508 28.82 16.83 -21.46
N CYS A 509 28.41 15.56 -21.48
CA CYS A 509 27.04 15.13 -21.41
C CYS A 509 26.86 14.08 -20.32
N SER A 510 25.92 14.29 -19.40
CA SER A 510 25.62 13.36 -18.29
C SER A 510 25.15 11.99 -18.79
N SER A 511 24.33 11.97 -19.87
CA SER A 511 23.88 10.71 -20.47
C SER A 511 25.04 9.93 -21.13
N CYS A 512 26.02 10.62 -21.72
CA CYS A 512 27.22 9.97 -22.23
C CYS A 512 28.08 9.39 -21.08
N LEU A 513 28.18 10.12 -19.97
CA LEU A 513 28.93 9.66 -18.79
C LEU A 513 28.34 8.36 -18.21
N SER A 514 27.03 8.15 -18.30
CA SER A 514 26.38 6.91 -17.82
C SER A 514 26.65 5.69 -18.71
N VAL A 515 27.19 5.89 -19.92
CA VAL A 515 27.55 4.83 -20.89
C VAL A 515 29.05 4.51 -20.83
N LEU A 516 29.88 5.55 -20.62
CA LEU A 516 31.33 5.48 -20.55
C LEU A 516 31.87 4.99 -19.21
#